data_e469b255c9bccc0425ebd846b8db41fc
#
_entry.id   e469b255c9bccc0425ebd846b8db41fc
#
_cell.length_a   1.000
_cell.length_b   1.000
_cell.length_c   1.000
_cell.angle_alpha   90.00
_cell.angle_beta   90.00
_cell.angle_gamma   90.00
#
_symmetry.space_group_name_H-M   'P 1'
#
loop_
_entity.id
_entity.type
_entity.pdbx_description
1 polymer ?
#
loop_
_entity_poly.entity_id
_entity_poly.type
_entity_poly.pdbx_seq_one_letter_code
_entity_poly.pdbx_strand_id
1 'polypeptide(L)'
;MDRLEVFQNELALIAEPEIRELTEFALKSAEAKFFVAPASSSGKYHTVDSRTVGTMEGLNNIIVPGGLVHHTKDVVKLAHEGIPKLFCADDLMIAEKSAIICASILHDITKYGIPCRIHTIAEHGELAARWLEKIAEDKLSALGEHWSTVPNIIIEGIALHMGRWAPSKNKPTLETTGLIHEADYWASRKFIKIER
;
A
#
# COMPACT_ATOMS: atom_id res chain seq x y z
N MET A 1 9.53 -6.85 -15.94
CA MET A 1 9.88 -5.99 -14.78
C MET A 1 10.07 -6.90 -13.58
N ASP A 2 11.05 -6.62 -12.75
CA ASP A 2 11.14 -7.25 -11.43
C ASP A 2 10.18 -6.59 -10.41
N ARG A 3 10.18 -7.09 -9.15
CA ARG A 3 9.25 -6.61 -8.12
C ARG A 3 9.43 -5.13 -7.78
N LEU A 4 10.64 -4.60 -7.80
CA LEU A 4 10.92 -3.20 -7.51
C LEU A 4 10.67 -2.31 -8.73
N GLU A 5 11.05 -2.78 -9.92
CA GLU A 5 10.78 -2.06 -11.18
C GLU A 5 9.27 -1.79 -11.36
N VAL A 6 8.42 -2.73 -10.91
CA VAL A 6 6.96 -2.52 -10.95
C VAL A 6 6.53 -1.25 -10.22
N PHE A 7 7.20 -0.89 -9.13
CA PHE A 7 6.89 0.27 -8.27
C PHE A 7 7.98 1.35 -8.28
N GLN A 8 8.88 1.37 -9.29
CA GLN A 8 10.01 2.29 -9.28
C GLN A 8 9.62 3.77 -9.18
N ASN A 9 8.53 4.18 -9.84
CA ASN A 9 8.06 5.56 -9.79
C ASN A 9 7.47 5.91 -8.42
N GLU A 10 6.73 5.00 -7.82
CA GLU A 10 6.13 5.15 -6.50
C GLU A 10 7.21 5.14 -5.40
N LEU A 11 8.21 4.27 -5.52
CA LEU A 11 9.37 4.25 -4.62
C LEU A 11 10.19 5.55 -4.69
N ALA A 12 10.27 6.18 -5.86
CA ALA A 12 10.96 7.47 -6.03
C ALA A 12 10.28 8.62 -5.27
N LEU A 13 9.00 8.49 -4.90
CA LEU A 13 8.28 9.47 -4.07
C LEU A 13 8.66 9.38 -2.59
N ILE A 14 9.28 8.30 -2.15
CA ILE A 14 9.78 8.14 -0.78
C ILE A 14 11.13 8.83 -0.68
N ALA A 15 11.16 10.00 -0.06
CA ALA A 15 12.38 10.80 0.04
C ALA A 15 13.35 10.27 1.11
N GLU A 16 12.82 9.70 2.22
CA GLU A 16 13.65 9.16 3.31
C GLU A 16 14.21 7.79 2.95
N PRO A 17 15.56 7.62 2.93
CA PRO A 17 16.21 6.38 2.48
C PRO A 17 15.81 5.16 3.31
N GLU A 18 15.71 5.28 4.63
CA GLU A 18 15.40 4.19 5.54
C GLU A 18 13.97 3.68 5.33
N ILE A 19 13.02 4.58 5.07
CA ILE A 19 11.62 4.22 4.78
C ILE A 19 11.53 3.56 3.39
N ARG A 20 12.32 4.05 2.43
CA ARG A 20 12.42 3.42 1.11
C ARG A 20 12.98 2.01 1.22
N GLU A 21 14.07 1.81 1.98
CA GLU A 21 14.67 0.50 2.22
C GLU A 21 13.68 -0.48 2.87
N LEU A 22 12.89 -0.03 3.86
CA LEU A 22 11.82 -0.81 4.46
C LEU A 22 10.79 -1.24 3.40
N THR A 23 10.35 -0.29 2.56
CA THR A 23 9.35 -0.55 1.51
C THR A 23 9.86 -1.56 0.48
N GLU A 24 11.10 -1.39 0.02
CA GLU A 24 11.75 -2.32 -0.91
C GLU A 24 11.91 -3.72 -0.32
N PHE A 25 12.31 -3.81 0.96
CA PHE A 25 12.41 -5.07 1.68
C PHE A 25 11.06 -5.79 1.75
N ALA A 26 9.99 -5.07 2.08
CA ALA A 26 8.63 -5.61 2.12
C ALA A 26 8.16 -6.09 0.72
N LEU A 27 8.39 -5.31 -0.33
CA LEU A 27 8.05 -5.70 -1.71
C LEU A 27 8.81 -6.96 -2.17
N LYS A 28 10.09 -7.08 -1.85
CA LYS A 28 10.90 -8.29 -2.14
C LYS A 28 10.38 -9.52 -1.40
N SER A 29 9.85 -9.34 -0.20
CA SER A 29 9.32 -10.39 0.68
C SER A 29 7.86 -10.76 0.39
N ALA A 30 7.14 -9.95 -0.41
CA ALA A 30 5.73 -10.14 -0.70
C ALA A 30 5.46 -11.44 -1.49
N GLU A 31 4.28 -12.01 -1.30
CA GLU A 31 3.81 -13.13 -2.12
C GLU A 31 3.67 -12.72 -3.60
N ALA A 32 4.05 -13.62 -4.51
CA ALA A 32 3.98 -13.39 -5.96
C ALA A 32 2.59 -12.92 -6.42
N LYS A 33 1.55 -13.41 -5.76
CA LYS A 33 0.15 -13.09 -6.07
C LYS A 33 -0.19 -11.61 -5.93
N PHE A 34 0.48 -10.87 -5.04
CA PHE A 34 0.31 -9.42 -4.94
C PHE A 34 0.55 -8.71 -6.28
N PHE A 35 1.55 -9.16 -7.03
CA PHE A 35 1.95 -8.50 -8.28
C PHE A 35 1.06 -8.85 -9.49
N VAL A 36 0.38 -9.99 -9.46
CA VAL A 36 -0.34 -10.51 -10.64
C VAL A 36 -1.86 -10.66 -10.45
N ALA A 37 -2.34 -10.53 -9.23
CA ALA A 37 -3.76 -10.72 -8.94
C ALA A 37 -4.61 -9.50 -9.34
N PRO A 38 -5.92 -9.68 -9.57
CA PRO A 38 -6.85 -8.58 -9.67
C PRO A 38 -7.04 -7.89 -8.31
N ALA A 39 -7.35 -6.61 -8.31
CA ALA A 39 -7.63 -5.85 -7.08
C ALA A 39 -8.92 -6.31 -6.38
N SER A 40 -9.86 -6.87 -7.15
CA SER A 40 -11.13 -7.37 -6.63
C SER A 40 -11.57 -8.61 -7.37
N SER A 41 -11.96 -9.64 -6.63
CA SER A 41 -12.53 -10.88 -7.19
C SER A 41 -13.93 -10.64 -7.81
N SER A 42 -14.69 -9.66 -7.35
CA SER A 42 -16.05 -9.37 -7.86
C SER A 42 -16.09 -8.34 -8.97
N GLY A 43 -15.09 -7.48 -9.09
CA GLY A 43 -15.03 -6.37 -10.06
C GLY A 43 -16.18 -5.35 -9.96
N LYS A 44 -16.98 -5.42 -8.89
CA LYS A 44 -18.21 -4.63 -8.77
C LYS A 44 -17.94 -3.14 -8.62
N TYR A 45 -16.91 -2.78 -7.90
CA TYR A 45 -16.63 -1.38 -7.53
C TYR A 45 -15.38 -0.81 -8.21
N HIS A 46 -14.46 -1.66 -8.65
CA HIS A 46 -13.17 -1.27 -9.19
C HIS A 46 -13.23 -0.95 -10.69
N THR A 47 -12.24 -0.21 -11.16
CA THR A 47 -12.04 0.09 -12.59
C THR A 47 -11.79 -1.19 -13.41
N VAL A 48 -11.85 -1.09 -14.75
CA VAL A 48 -11.57 -2.23 -15.63
C VAL A 48 -10.15 -2.75 -15.43
N ASP A 49 -9.18 -1.84 -15.31
CA ASP A 49 -7.76 -2.19 -15.12
C ASP A 49 -7.51 -2.96 -13.82
N SER A 50 -8.27 -2.61 -12.75
CA SER A 50 -8.17 -3.31 -11.46
C SER A 50 -8.64 -4.78 -11.52
N ARG A 51 -9.27 -5.22 -12.60
CA ARG A 51 -9.70 -6.62 -12.81
C ARG A 51 -8.71 -7.44 -13.61
N THR A 52 -7.66 -6.82 -14.11
CA THR A 52 -6.65 -7.50 -14.93
C THR A 52 -5.92 -8.54 -14.09
N VAL A 53 -5.74 -9.73 -14.68
CA VAL A 53 -4.86 -10.76 -14.14
C VAL A 53 -3.53 -10.63 -14.88
N GLY A 54 -2.48 -10.41 -14.11
CA GLY A 54 -1.12 -10.35 -14.62
C GLY A 54 -0.48 -11.75 -14.68
N THR A 55 0.78 -11.79 -15.07
CA THR A 55 1.59 -13.01 -15.09
C THR A 55 2.96 -12.78 -14.45
N MET A 56 3.56 -13.86 -13.99
CA MET A 56 4.96 -13.90 -13.57
C MET A 56 5.63 -15.07 -14.27
N GLU A 57 6.59 -14.80 -15.14
CA GLU A 57 7.15 -15.78 -16.07
C GLU A 57 8.68 -15.87 -16.00
N GLY A 58 9.17 -17.07 -16.24
CA GLY A 58 10.60 -17.38 -16.41
C GLY A 58 11.40 -17.38 -15.12
N LEU A 59 12.70 -17.75 -15.27
CA LEU A 59 13.66 -17.80 -14.15
C LEU A 59 13.94 -16.42 -13.52
N ASN A 60 13.69 -15.34 -14.26
CA ASN A 60 13.91 -13.96 -13.81
C ASN A 60 12.65 -13.32 -13.21
N ASN A 61 11.57 -14.10 -12.98
CA ASN A 61 10.31 -13.60 -12.43
C ASN A 61 9.81 -12.32 -13.14
N ILE A 62 9.80 -12.33 -14.48
CA ILE A 62 9.31 -11.19 -15.26
C ILE A 62 7.83 -10.99 -14.96
N ILE A 63 7.50 -9.83 -14.38
CA ILE A 63 6.13 -9.49 -13.96
C ILE A 63 5.44 -8.67 -15.05
N VAL A 64 4.26 -9.15 -15.48
CA VAL A 64 3.23 -8.34 -16.13
C VAL A 64 2.20 -8.03 -15.03
N PRO A 65 2.09 -6.76 -14.60
CA PRO A 65 1.28 -6.40 -13.43
C PRO A 65 -0.19 -6.75 -13.57
N GLY A 66 -0.78 -7.24 -12.48
CA GLY A 66 -2.22 -7.43 -12.35
C GLY A 66 -2.94 -6.18 -11.84
N GLY A 67 -4.25 -6.28 -11.74
CA GLY A 67 -5.10 -5.17 -11.33
C GLY A 67 -4.82 -4.65 -9.92
N LEU A 68 -4.29 -5.49 -9.02
CA LEU A 68 -3.93 -5.08 -7.67
C LEU A 68 -2.77 -4.08 -7.67
N VAL A 69 -1.76 -4.29 -8.52
CA VAL A 69 -0.67 -3.32 -8.72
C VAL A 69 -1.22 -1.99 -9.26
N HIS A 70 -2.10 -2.04 -10.27
CA HIS A 70 -2.70 -0.82 -10.82
C HIS A 70 -3.50 -0.05 -9.78
N HIS A 71 -4.30 -0.76 -8.98
CA HIS A 71 -5.03 -0.16 -7.85
C HIS A 71 -4.07 0.47 -6.83
N THR A 72 -3.03 -0.23 -6.43
CA THR A 72 -2.03 0.28 -5.49
C THR A 72 -1.38 1.58 -5.99
N LYS A 73 -1.01 1.64 -7.28
CA LYS A 73 -0.46 2.86 -7.90
C LYS A 73 -1.45 4.02 -7.88
N ASP A 74 -2.73 3.74 -8.13
CA ASP A 74 -3.79 4.75 -8.05
C ASP A 74 -3.94 5.28 -6.61
N VAL A 75 -3.85 4.40 -5.59
CA VAL A 75 -3.86 4.80 -4.17
C VAL A 75 -2.66 5.70 -3.84
N VAL A 76 -1.45 5.29 -4.25
CA VAL A 76 -0.23 6.09 -4.03
C VAL A 76 -0.36 7.48 -4.65
N LYS A 77 -0.84 7.55 -5.90
CA LYS A 77 -1.03 8.82 -6.59
C LYS A 77 -2.01 9.73 -5.85
N LEU A 78 -3.18 9.21 -5.47
CA LEU A 78 -4.18 9.98 -4.74
C LEU A 78 -3.70 10.44 -3.37
N ALA A 79 -2.99 9.57 -2.63
CA ALA A 79 -2.38 9.93 -1.35
C ALA A 79 -1.33 11.03 -1.52
N HIS A 80 -0.42 10.89 -2.49
CA HIS A 80 0.62 11.88 -2.77
C HIS A 80 0.03 13.25 -3.15
N GLU A 81 -0.97 13.28 -4.03
CA GLU A 81 -1.67 14.50 -4.44
C GLU A 81 -2.56 15.09 -3.32
N GLY A 82 -2.96 14.26 -2.36
CA GLY A 82 -3.75 14.66 -1.19
C GLY A 82 -2.93 15.38 -0.13
N ILE A 83 -1.65 15.02 0.03
CA ILE A 83 -0.77 15.61 1.06
C ILE A 83 -0.81 17.15 1.03
N PRO A 84 -0.51 17.84 -0.09
CA PRO A 84 -0.51 19.31 -0.11
C PRO A 84 -1.91 19.93 -0.05
N LYS A 85 -2.97 19.16 -0.17
CA LYS A 85 -4.36 19.64 -0.08
C LYS A 85 -4.91 19.59 1.34
N LEU A 86 -4.46 18.63 2.14
CA LEU A 86 -4.93 18.42 3.50
C LEU A 86 -3.97 18.98 4.55
N PHE A 87 -2.70 19.10 4.22
CA PHE A 87 -1.66 19.58 5.13
C PHE A 87 -0.95 20.79 4.53
N CYS A 88 -0.67 21.82 5.34
CA CYS A 88 0.22 22.88 4.92
C CYS A 88 1.65 22.34 4.69
N ALA A 89 2.45 23.05 3.91
CA ALA A 89 3.78 22.58 3.51
C ALA A 89 4.67 22.17 4.69
N ASP A 90 4.52 22.83 5.82
CA ASP A 90 5.33 22.67 7.02
C ASP A 90 4.66 21.80 8.11
N ASP A 91 3.41 21.35 7.90
CA ASP A 91 2.68 20.55 8.90
C ASP A 91 3.17 19.11 8.99
N LEU A 92 3.79 18.59 7.93
CA LEU A 92 4.32 17.25 7.87
C LEU A 92 5.82 17.25 7.57
N MET A 93 6.56 16.49 8.37
CA MET A 93 7.97 16.19 8.08
C MET A 93 8.11 15.37 6.80
N ILE A 94 9.28 15.42 6.16
CA ILE A 94 9.60 14.62 4.97
C ILE A 94 9.42 13.12 5.28
N ALA A 95 9.81 12.69 6.47
CA ALA A 95 9.66 11.31 6.92
C ALA A 95 8.19 10.89 7.04
N GLU A 96 7.30 11.76 7.51
CA GLU A 96 5.85 11.47 7.59
C GLU A 96 5.21 11.39 6.20
N LYS A 97 5.60 12.27 5.27
CA LYS A 97 5.21 12.18 3.85
C LYS A 97 5.67 10.86 3.22
N SER A 98 6.92 10.47 3.49
CA SER A 98 7.48 9.18 3.05
C SER A 98 6.74 7.99 3.66
N ALA A 99 6.33 8.08 4.94
CA ALA A 99 5.56 7.05 5.63
C ALA A 99 4.16 6.85 5.02
N ILE A 100 3.47 7.94 4.64
CA ILE A 100 2.18 7.88 3.93
C ILE A 100 2.33 7.13 2.60
N ILE A 101 3.37 7.42 1.83
CA ILE A 101 3.62 6.74 0.55
C ILE A 101 3.96 5.26 0.78
N CYS A 102 4.82 4.95 1.75
CA CYS A 102 5.15 3.57 2.15
C CYS A 102 3.87 2.78 2.49
N ALA A 103 3.04 3.30 3.40
CA ALA A 103 1.79 2.66 3.79
C ALA A 103 0.84 2.48 2.60
N SER A 104 0.75 3.47 1.70
CA SER A 104 -0.06 3.38 0.49
C SER A 104 0.42 2.30 -0.47
N ILE A 105 1.74 2.06 -0.60
CA ILE A 105 2.28 0.95 -1.40
C ILE A 105 1.95 -0.41 -0.76
N LEU A 106 2.00 -0.51 0.57
CA LEU A 106 1.92 -1.77 1.29
C LEU A 106 0.51 -2.14 1.80
N HIS A 107 -0.49 -1.24 1.71
CA HIS A 107 -1.81 -1.43 2.33
C HIS A 107 -2.49 -2.75 1.95
N ASP A 108 -2.36 -3.18 0.73
CA ASP A 108 -3.01 -4.36 0.15
C ASP A 108 -2.05 -5.55 -0.07
N ILE A 109 -0.82 -5.50 0.46
CA ILE A 109 0.24 -6.48 0.18
C ILE A 109 -0.14 -7.92 0.55
N THR A 110 -1.05 -8.10 1.50
CA THR A 110 -1.58 -9.40 1.91
C THR A 110 -3.04 -9.61 1.55
N LYS A 111 -3.57 -8.90 0.56
CA LYS A 111 -5.00 -8.92 0.18
C LYS A 111 -5.58 -10.31 -0.02
N TYR A 112 -4.76 -11.25 -0.46
CA TYR A 112 -5.14 -12.65 -0.66
C TYR A 112 -4.76 -13.58 0.49
N GLY A 113 -4.31 -13.04 1.63
CA GLY A 113 -3.89 -13.81 2.81
C GLY A 113 -2.46 -14.33 2.76
N ILE A 114 -2.00 -14.89 3.86
CA ILE A 114 -0.72 -15.58 4.01
C ILE A 114 -0.98 -16.94 4.68
N PRO A 115 -0.80 -18.08 4.01
CA PRO A 115 -0.49 -18.21 2.58
C PRO A 115 -1.64 -17.71 1.69
N CYS A 116 -1.31 -17.36 0.43
CA CYS A 116 -2.28 -16.79 -0.50
C CYS A 116 -3.47 -17.72 -0.77
N ARG A 117 -4.68 -17.16 -0.66
CA ARG A 117 -5.96 -17.81 -0.97
C ARG A 117 -6.45 -17.50 -2.38
N ILE A 118 -7.50 -18.18 -2.83
CA ILE A 118 -8.14 -17.91 -4.13
C ILE A 118 -8.81 -16.55 -4.13
N HIS A 119 -9.51 -16.22 -3.04
CA HIS A 119 -10.26 -14.97 -2.87
C HIS A 119 -9.56 -14.01 -1.92
N THR A 120 -9.88 -12.74 -2.03
CA THR A 120 -9.47 -11.69 -1.09
C THR A 120 -10.04 -11.97 0.30
N ILE A 121 -9.32 -11.57 1.33
CA ILE A 121 -9.76 -11.68 2.73
C ILE A 121 -10.09 -10.32 3.30
N ALA A 122 -11.07 -10.26 4.19
CA ALA A 122 -11.54 -8.99 4.75
C ALA A 122 -10.54 -8.38 5.75
N GLU A 123 -9.77 -9.22 6.43
CA GLU A 123 -8.80 -8.84 7.45
C GLU A 123 -7.40 -8.50 6.88
N HIS A 124 -7.29 -8.31 5.56
CA HIS A 124 -5.98 -8.16 4.90
C HIS A 124 -5.17 -6.97 5.41
N GLY A 125 -5.80 -5.85 5.78
CA GLY A 125 -5.08 -4.70 6.32
C GLY A 125 -4.39 -5.01 7.64
N GLU A 126 -5.13 -5.57 8.60
CA GLU A 126 -4.57 -5.98 9.89
C GLU A 126 -3.54 -7.11 9.74
N LEU A 127 -3.76 -8.01 8.76
CA LEU A 127 -2.79 -9.07 8.45
C LEU A 127 -1.51 -8.48 7.86
N ALA A 128 -1.61 -7.49 6.97
CA ALA A 128 -0.46 -6.82 6.35
C ALA A 128 0.38 -6.09 7.39
N ALA A 129 -0.25 -5.38 8.33
CA ALA A 129 0.44 -4.69 9.41
C ALA A 129 1.22 -5.69 10.28
N ARG A 130 0.56 -6.73 10.79
CA ARG A 130 1.23 -7.78 11.59
C ARG A 130 2.32 -8.51 10.83
N TRP A 131 2.13 -8.73 9.54
CA TRP A 131 3.15 -9.34 8.69
C TRP A 131 4.37 -8.43 8.58
N LEU A 132 4.19 -7.13 8.34
CA LEU A 132 5.28 -6.16 8.24
C LEU A 132 6.03 -6.04 9.57
N GLU A 133 5.33 -5.92 10.70
CA GLU A 133 5.93 -5.92 12.03
C GLU A 133 6.82 -7.15 12.25
N LYS A 134 6.34 -8.34 11.86
CA LYS A 134 7.08 -9.58 12.04
C LYS A 134 8.34 -9.67 11.17
N ILE A 135 8.29 -9.23 9.91
CA ILE A 135 9.44 -9.38 8.99
C ILE A 135 10.44 -8.25 9.05
N ALA A 136 10.07 -7.12 9.64
CA ALA A 136 10.83 -5.88 9.63
C ALA A 136 10.87 -5.17 11.00
N GLU A 137 10.78 -5.93 12.10
CA GLU A 137 10.78 -5.40 13.47
C GLU A 137 11.97 -4.47 13.73
N ASP A 138 13.18 -4.90 13.38
CA ASP A 138 14.40 -4.10 13.58
C ASP A 138 14.37 -2.78 12.79
N LYS A 139 13.85 -2.81 11.55
CA LYS A 139 13.74 -1.61 10.70
C LYS A 139 12.70 -0.63 11.25
N LEU A 140 11.56 -1.14 11.69
CA LEU A 140 10.51 -0.32 12.30
C LEU A 140 10.96 0.31 13.62
N SER A 141 11.70 -0.46 14.44
CA SER A 141 12.29 0.05 15.68
C SER A 141 13.30 1.17 15.41
N ALA A 142 14.20 0.98 14.46
CA ALA A 142 15.16 2.00 14.06
C ALA A 142 14.46 3.28 13.55
N LEU A 143 13.41 3.16 12.74
CA LEU A 143 12.60 4.31 12.33
C LEU A 143 11.96 5.03 13.52
N GLY A 144 11.49 4.28 14.54
CA GLY A 144 10.89 4.84 15.75
C GLY A 144 11.90 5.60 16.64
N GLU A 145 13.16 5.20 16.62
CA GLU A 145 14.25 5.92 17.30
C GLU A 145 14.54 7.28 16.66
N HIS A 146 14.44 7.37 15.32
CA HIS A 146 14.65 8.61 14.56
C HIS A 146 13.40 9.49 14.52
N TRP A 147 12.22 8.88 14.29
CA TRP A 147 10.94 9.57 14.09
C TRP A 147 9.81 8.81 14.80
N SER A 148 9.45 9.25 15.99
CA SER A 148 8.49 8.53 16.86
C SER A 148 7.09 8.33 16.25
N THR A 149 6.68 9.16 15.29
CA THR A 149 5.37 9.09 14.61
C THR A 149 5.36 8.15 13.42
N VAL A 150 6.50 7.96 12.75
CA VAL A 150 6.61 7.26 11.46
C VAL A 150 6.15 5.80 11.51
N PRO A 151 6.59 4.96 12.47
CA PRO A 151 6.09 3.58 12.54
C PRO A 151 4.56 3.51 12.71
N ASN A 152 3.98 4.42 13.50
CA ASN A 152 2.54 4.46 13.72
C ASN A 152 1.79 4.83 12.43
N ILE A 153 2.28 5.81 11.65
CA ILE A 153 1.69 6.17 10.35
C ILE A 153 1.72 4.97 9.39
N ILE A 154 2.83 4.25 9.33
CA ILE A 154 2.98 3.08 8.46
C ILE A 154 2.03 1.97 8.90
N ILE A 155 2.10 1.55 10.16
CA ILE A 155 1.37 0.38 10.67
C ILE A 155 -0.14 0.67 10.74
N GLU A 156 -0.55 1.82 11.28
CA GLU A 156 -1.96 2.18 11.33
C GLU A 156 -2.52 2.41 9.92
N GLY A 157 -1.77 3.09 9.04
CA GLY A 157 -2.18 3.31 7.65
C GLY A 157 -2.45 2.01 6.91
N ILE A 158 -1.60 1.00 7.09
CA ILE A 158 -1.79 -0.33 6.53
C ILE A 158 -2.96 -1.06 7.21
N ALA A 159 -3.01 -1.08 8.55
CA ALA A 159 -4.01 -1.85 9.29
C ALA A 159 -5.43 -1.35 9.08
N LEU A 160 -5.63 -0.03 9.06
CA LEU A 160 -6.95 0.61 9.13
C LEU A 160 -7.42 1.23 7.81
N HIS A 161 -6.70 1.03 6.68
CA HIS A 161 -7.11 1.60 5.38
C HIS A 161 -8.54 1.21 4.97
N MET A 162 -9.01 0.02 5.36
CA MET A 162 -10.38 -0.44 5.09
C MET A 162 -11.44 0.30 5.92
N GLY A 163 -11.08 0.92 7.05
CA GLY A 163 -12.01 1.61 7.93
C GLY A 163 -13.23 0.76 8.31
N ARG A 164 -14.42 1.31 8.13
CA ARG A 164 -15.70 0.64 8.46
C ARG A 164 -15.98 -0.66 7.71
N TRP A 165 -15.26 -0.93 6.61
CA TRP A 165 -15.41 -2.18 5.84
C TRP A 165 -14.53 -3.31 6.35
N ALA A 166 -13.57 -3.02 7.24
CA ALA A 166 -12.85 -4.06 7.96
C ALA A 166 -13.77 -4.78 8.95
N PRO A 167 -13.54 -6.06 9.26
CA PRO A 167 -14.30 -6.79 10.28
C PRO A 167 -14.26 -6.12 11.66
N SER A 168 -13.14 -5.56 12.05
CA SER A 168 -12.96 -4.78 13.28
C SER A 168 -13.76 -3.47 13.30
N LYS A 169 -14.12 -2.93 12.11
CA LYS A 169 -14.75 -1.61 11.92
C LYS A 169 -13.95 -0.45 12.52
N ASN A 170 -12.70 -0.67 12.82
CA ASN A 170 -11.80 0.37 13.31
C ASN A 170 -11.56 1.39 12.20
N LYS A 171 -11.48 2.65 12.59
CA LYS A 171 -11.21 3.76 11.68
C LYS A 171 -9.81 4.29 11.94
N PRO A 172 -9.16 4.89 10.93
CA PRO A 172 -7.94 5.65 11.14
C PRO A 172 -8.11 6.68 12.26
N THR A 173 -7.10 6.82 13.10
CA THR A 173 -7.10 7.75 14.24
C THR A 173 -6.28 9.00 13.94
N LEU A 174 -5.29 8.89 13.04
CA LEU A 174 -4.47 10.00 12.59
C LEU A 174 -5.02 10.57 11.28
N GLU A 175 -4.88 11.87 11.06
CA GLU A 175 -5.25 12.50 9.79
C GLU A 175 -4.45 11.92 8.61
N THR A 176 -3.16 11.65 8.84
CA THR A 176 -2.25 11.01 7.87
C THR A 176 -2.74 9.63 7.43
N THR A 177 -3.22 8.82 8.35
CA THR A 177 -3.77 7.48 8.05
C THR A 177 -5.18 7.57 7.48
N GLY A 178 -5.94 8.62 7.83
CA GLY A 178 -7.20 8.98 7.20
C GLY A 178 -7.06 9.27 5.71
N LEU A 179 -5.99 9.95 5.31
CA LEU A 179 -5.69 10.21 3.89
C LEU A 179 -5.48 8.90 3.11
N ILE A 180 -4.80 7.90 3.68
CA ILE A 180 -4.59 6.60 3.03
C ILE A 180 -5.94 5.89 2.84
N HIS A 181 -6.81 5.90 3.84
CA HIS A 181 -8.16 5.36 3.76
C HIS A 181 -8.99 6.02 2.64
N GLU A 182 -8.98 7.35 2.56
CA GLU A 182 -9.68 8.10 1.51
C GLU A 182 -9.10 7.81 0.12
N ALA A 183 -7.78 7.73 -0.01
CA ALA A 183 -7.12 7.41 -1.27
C ALA A 183 -7.52 6.00 -1.77
N ASP A 184 -7.52 4.98 -0.91
CA ASP A 184 -7.99 3.63 -1.24
C ASP A 184 -9.48 3.64 -1.62
N TYR A 185 -10.30 4.34 -0.84
CA TYR A 185 -11.73 4.48 -1.14
C TYR A 185 -11.94 5.04 -2.55
N TRP A 186 -11.31 6.15 -2.91
CA TRP A 186 -11.49 6.78 -4.21
C TRP A 186 -10.86 5.97 -5.35
N ALA A 187 -9.68 5.39 -5.16
CA ALA A 187 -9.04 4.50 -6.14
C ALA A 187 -9.91 3.28 -6.48
N SER A 188 -10.75 2.83 -5.55
CA SER A 188 -11.67 1.71 -5.78
C SER A 188 -12.94 2.11 -6.54
N ARG A 189 -13.20 3.39 -6.83
CA ARG A 189 -14.44 3.86 -7.47
C ARG A 189 -14.33 3.86 -8.99
N LYS A 190 -15.09 3.01 -9.67
CA LYS A 190 -15.09 2.86 -11.14
C LYS A 190 -15.51 4.11 -11.94
N PHE A 191 -16.13 5.09 -11.28
CA PHE A 191 -16.53 6.35 -11.91
C PHE A 191 -15.46 7.45 -11.77
N ILE A 192 -14.39 7.19 -11.05
CA ILE A 192 -13.23 8.07 -10.96
C ILE A 192 -12.23 7.64 -12.04
N LYS A 193 -11.84 8.58 -12.88
CA LYS A 193 -10.77 8.38 -13.85
C LYS A 193 -9.49 8.98 -13.28
N ILE A 194 -8.53 8.12 -12.98
CA ILE A 194 -7.20 8.51 -12.52
C ILE A 194 -6.29 8.47 -13.74
N GLU A 195 -5.73 9.61 -14.14
CA GLU A 195 -4.74 9.69 -15.20
C GLU A 195 -3.39 9.21 -14.66
N ARG A 196 -2.80 8.23 -15.33
CA ARG A 196 -1.50 7.61 -14.95
C ARG A 196 -0.36 8.18 -15.77
#